data_a529f1eb9b729a5ddea2feec8987e602
#
_entry.id   a529f1eb9b729a5ddea2feec8987e602
#
_cell.length_a   1.000
_cell.length_b   1.000
_cell.length_c   1.000
_cell.angle_alpha   90.00
_cell.angle_beta   90.00
_cell.angle_gamma   90.00
#
_symmetry.space_group_name_H-M   'P 1'
#
loop_
_entity.id
_entity.type
_entity.pdbx_description
1 polymer ?
#
loop_
_entity_poly.entity_id
_entity_poly.type
_entity_poly.pdbx_seq_one_letter_code
_entity_poly.pdbx_strand_id
1 'polypeptide(L)'
;MAKTIHVELTEESIKAAIEEIKEYKKWVKTKEKELRLRLASLGATVASISFARAIYSGTNDVTVRVKDKGHTATIYAEGKAVAFIEFGTGDRYGHGHPQNDEFGVGPGTWSDNPDLGGKGLWDNPNGWYYAHGKHTFGNPPAQAMWGAVQAMQEQLTDIAREVFRN
;
A
#
# COMPACT_ATOMS: atom_id res chain seq x y z
N MET A 1 18.70 6.44 -20.15
CA MET A 1 19.28 6.92 -21.43
C MET A 1 18.77 6.06 -22.57
N ALA A 2 18.37 6.67 -23.70
CA ALA A 2 18.08 5.91 -24.91
C ALA A 2 19.41 5.34 -25.45
N LYS A 3 19.47 4.01 -25.66
CA LYS A 3 20.64 3.36 -26.27
C LYS A 3 20.41 3.27 -27.76
N THR A 4 21.32 3.81 -28.55
CA THR A 4 21.30 3.73 -30.03
C THR A 4 22.19 2.57 -30.45
N ILE A 5 21.66 1.67 -31.26
CA ILE A 5 22.39 0.53 -31.82
C ILE A 5 22.55 0.79 -33.32
N HIS A 6 23.78 0.85 -33.77
CA HIS A 6 24.08 0.97 -35.22
C HIS A 6 24.25 -0.42 -35.81
N VAL A 7 23.57 -0.67 -36.93
CA VAL A 7 23.57 -1.96 -37.64
C VAL A 7 23.93 -1.77 -39.11
N GLU A 8 24.94 -2.45 -39.56
CA GLU A 8 25.27 -2.60 -40.99
C GLU A 8 24.66 -3.91 -41.51
N LEU A 9 24.43 -3.98 -42.81
CA LEU A 9 23.84 -5.16 -43.46
C LEU A 9 24.89 -6.27 -43.67
N THR A 10 25.64 -6.58 -42.61
CA THR A 10 26.59 -7.69 -42.54
C THR A 10 26.15 -8.69 -41.50
N GLU A 11 26.49 -9.97 -41.67
CA GLU A 11 26.09 -11.02 -40.70
C GLU A 11 26.69 -10.78 -39.31
N GLU A 12 27.92 -10.31 -39.25
CA GLU A 12 28.63 -9.98 -38.03
C GLU A 12 27.96 -8.83 -37.26
N SER A 13 27.62 -7.75 -37.98
CA SER A 13 26.95 -6.59 -37.38
C SER A 13 25.56 -6.92 -36.86
N ILE A 14 24.81 -7.74 -37.59
CA ILE A 14 23.48 -8.20 -37.15
C ILE A 14 23.59 -9.07 -35.91
N LYS A 15 24.55 -10.00 -35.85
CA LYS A 15 24.79 -10.85 -34.66
C LYS A 15 25.17 -10.01 -33.45
N ALA A 16 26.07 -9.04 -33.62
CA ALA A 16 26.47 -8.13 -32.56
C ALA A 16 25.29 -7.32 -32.00
N ALA A 17 24.46 -6.77 -32.89
CA ALA A 17 23.24 -6.04 -32.49
C ALA A 17 22.24 -6.91 -31.72
N ILE A 18 22.06 -8.18 -32.12
CA ILE A 18 21.20 -9.12 -31.41
C ILE A 18 21.71 -9.36 -29.98
N GLU A 19 22.99 -9.56 -29.79
CA GLU A 19 23.55 -9.76 -28.45
C GLU A 19 23.41 -8.48 -27.61
N GLU A 20 23.67 -7.32 -28.16
CA GLU A 20 23.47 -6.05 -27.49
C GLU A 20 22.02 -5.83 -27.03
N ILE A 21 21.04 -6.19 -27.87
CA ILE A 21 19.62 -6.16 -27.51
C ILE A 21 19.29 -7.12 -26.37
N LYS A 22 19.89 -8.32 -26.39
CA LYS A 22 19.69 -9.31 -25.30
C LYS A 22 20.23 -8.78 -23.96
N GLU A 23 21.42 -8.19 -23.97
CA GLU A 23 22.01 -7.58 -22.78
C GLU A 23 21.16 -6.42 -22.25
N TYR A 24 20.71 -5.55 -23.15
CA TYR A 24 19.82 -4.44 -22.79
C TYR A 24 18.51 -4.93 -22.19
N LYS A 25 17.89 -5.96 -22.75
CA LYS A 25 16.68 -6.58 -22.17
C LYS A 25 16.94 -7.14 -20.77
N LYS A 26 18.09 -7.77 -20.54
CA LYS A 26 18.48 -8.29 -19.23
C LYS A 26 18.65 -7.14 -18.24
N TRP A 27 19.31 -6.06 -18.64
CA TRP A 27 19.49 -4.86 -17.85
C TRP A 27 18.14 -4.24 -17.47
N VAL A 28 17.22 -4.03 -18.43
CA VAL A 28 15.87 -3.48 -18.16
C VAL A 28 15.11 -4.33 -17.15
N LYS A 29 15.13 -5.67 -17.30
CA LYS A 29 14.47 -6.57 -16.32
C LYS A 29 15.06 -6.45 -14.92
N THR A 30 16.37 -6.26 -14.81
CA THR A 30 17.05 -6.06 -13.52
C THR A 30 16.61 -4.75 -12.88
N LYS A 31 16.56 -3.67 -13.67
CA LYS A 31 16.13 -2.35 -13.21
C LYS A 31 14.65 -2.30 -12.84
N GLU A 32 13.78 -2.95 -13.62
CA GLU A 32 12.37 -3.12 -13.29
C GLU A 32 12.19 -3.82 -11.94
N LYS A 33 12.92 -4.90 -11.71
CA LYS A 33 12.88 -5.60 -10.42
C LYS A 33 13.34 -4.70 -9.27
N GLU A 34 14.44 -3.96 -9.47
CA GLU A 34 14.96 -3.04 -8.47
C GLU A 34 13.94 -1.94 -8.13
N LEU A 35 13.35 -1.29 -9.14
CA LEU A 35 12.32 -0.28 -8.97
C LEU A 35 11.13 -0.81 -8.18
N ARG A 36 10.60 -1.95 -8.59
CA ARG A 36 9.46 -2.60 -7.94
C ARG A 36 9.73 -2.91 -6.47
N LEU A 37 10.90 -3.45 -6.15
CA LEU A 37 11.25 -3.78 -4.77
C LEU A 37 11.51 -2.54 -3.90
N ARG A 38 12.11 -1.48 -4.45
CA ARG A 38 12.29 -0.21 -3.73
C ARG A 38 10.95 0.44 -3.40
N LEU A 39 10.02 0.48 -4.36
CA LEU A 39 8.67 1.02 -4.13
C LEU A 39 7.92 0.18 -3.10
N ALA A 40 7.96 -1.14 -3.20
CA ALA A 40 7.31 -2.01 -2.24
C ALA A 40 7.89 -1.87 -0.82
N SER A 41 9.21 -1.70 -0.71
CA SER A 41 9.87 -1.45 0.58
C SER A 41 9.45 -0.11 1.17
N LEU A 42 9.40 0.95 0.36
CA LEU A 42 8.92 2.27 0.79
C LEU A 42 7.48 2.17 1.32
N GLY A 43 6.57 1.61 0.53
CA GLY A 43 5.16 1.50 0.93
C GLY A 43 4.98 0.65 2.18
N ALA A 44 5.70 -0.48 2.29
CA ALA A 44 5.64 -1.32 3.49
C ALA A 44 6.18 -0.59 4.74
N THR A 45 7.23 0.21 4.59
CA THR A 45 7.78 1.01 5.68
C THR A 45 6.77 2.07 6.15
N VAL A 46 6.18 2.82 5.22
CA VAL A 46 5.17 3.84 5.53
C VAL A 46 3.96 3.21 6.22
N ALA A 47 3.41 2.12 5.67
CA ALA A 47 2.29 1.41 6.27
C ALA A 47 2.62 0.90 7.68
N SER A 48 3.78 0.27 7.87
CA SER A 48 4.21 -0.26 9.16
C SER A 48 4.31 0.83 10.24
N ILE A 49 4.89 1.98 9.88
CA ILE A 49 5.01 3.12 10.81
C ILE A 49 3.63 3.66 11.16
N SER A 50 2.74 3.80 10.16
CA SER A 50 1.38 4.34 10.35
C SER A 50 0.55 3.41 11.23
N PHE A 51 0.57 2.09 10.99
CA PHE A 51 -0.09 1.12 11.87
C PHE A 51 0.48 1.15 13.29
N ALA A 52 1.81 1.22 13.44
CA ALA A 52 2.44 1.25 14.76
C ALA A 52 2.11 2.50 15.59
N ARG A 53 1.88 3.64 14.91
CA ARG A 53 1.55 4.93 15.54
C ARG A 53 0.05 5.18 15.67
N ALA A 54 -0.78 4.28 15.18
CA ALA A 54 -2.22 4.46 15.16
C ALA A 54 -2.79 4.63 16.58
N ILE A 55 -3.75 5.53 16.70
CA ILE A 55 -4.55 5.68 17.92
C ILE A 55 -5.57 4.56 17.91
N TYR A 56 -5.28 3.49 18.64
CA TYR A 56 -6.14 2.32 18.72
C TYR A 56 -6.22 1.82 20.16
N SER A 57 -7.43 1.65 20.67
CA SER A 57 -7.66 1.25 22.08
C SER A 57 -7.64 -0.26 22.32
N GLY A 58 -7.65 -1.06 21.23
CA GLY A 58 -7.51 -2.51 21.30
C GLY A 58 -6.05 -2.97 21.22
N THR A 59 -5.86 -4.27 21.05
CA THR A 59 -4.54 -4.84 20.79
C THR A 59 -4.19 -4.65 19.33
N ASN A 60 -3.09 -3.95 19.06
CA ASN A 60 -2.57 -3.80 17.72
C ASN A 60 -1.70 -5.02 17.35
N ASP A 61 -2.27 -5.93 16.58
CA ASP A 61 -1.61 -7.16 16.11
C ASP A 61 -1.23 -7.09 14.63
N VAL A 62 -1.17 -5.86 14.07
CA VAL A 62 -0.93 -5.66 12.65
C VAL A 62 0.52 -5.91 12.27
N THR A 63 0.71 -6.71 11.23
CA THR A 63 2.01 -6.94 10.59
C THR A 63 1.90 -6.62 9.10
N VAL A 64 2.81 -5.78 8.60
CA VAL A 64 2.90 -5.45 7.16
C VAL A 64 3.98 -6.30 6.50
N ARG A 65 3.66 -6.89 5.36
CA ARG A 65 4.56 -7.75 4.59
C ARG A 65 4.57 -7.38 3.12
N VAL A 66 5.66 -7.76 2.43
CA VAL A 66 5.80 -7.67 0.99
C VAL A 66 5.93 -9.07 0.41
N LYS A 67 5.19 -9.34 -0.66
CA LYS A 67 5.29 -10.57 -1.45
C LYS A 67 5.66 -10.22 -2.89
N ASP A 68 6.87 -10.58 -3.32
CA ASP A 68 7.31 -10.46 -4.71
C ASP A 68 6.91 -11.72 -5.49
N LYS A 69 6.20 -11.53 -6.61
CA LYS A 69 5.80 -12.59 -7.54
C LYS A 69 6.54 -12.51 -8.88
N GLY A 70 7.67 -11.81 -8.92
CA GLY A 70 8.49 -11.69 -10.13
C GLY A 70 8.11 -10.51 -11.03
N HIS A 71 6.83 -10.32 -11.34
CA HIS A 71 6.33 -9.18 -12.13
C HIS A 71 5.57 -8.17 -11.29
N THR A 72 5.09 -8.58 -10.12
CA THR A 72 4.35 -7.74 -9.17
C THR A 72 4.91 -7.91 -7.77
N ALA A 73 4.96 -6.83 -7.00
CA ALA A 73 5.15 -6.87 -5.56
C ALA A 73 3.85 -6.40 -4.90
N THR A 74 3.34 -7.19 -3.98
CA THR A 74 2.13 -6.88 -3.24
C THR A 74 2.51 -6.54 -1.80
N ILE A 75 2.04 -5.40 -1.32
CA ILE A 75 2.11 -5.03 0.09
C ILE A 75 0.77 -5.42 0.72
N TYR A 76 0.81 -6.09 1.84
CA TYR A 76 -0.39 -6.51 2.56
C TYR A 76 -0.19 -6.39 4.06
N ALA A 77 -1.27 -6.13 4.77
CA ALA A 77 -1.32 -6.09 6.21
C ALA A 77 -2.11 -7.29 6.73
N GLU A 78 -1.61 -7.95 7.76
CA GLU A 78 -2.23 -9.09 8.43
C GLU A 78 -2.45 -8.75 9.91
N GLY A 79 -3.57 -9.18 10.45
CA GLY A 79 -3.96 -8.99 11.84
C GLY A 79 -5.46 -8.75 11.97
N LYS A 80 -6.00 -9.02 13.15
CA LYS A 80 -7.44 -8.80 13.42
C LYS A 80 -7.77 -7.31 13.52
N ALA A 81 -6.79 -6.49 13.89
CA ALA A 81 -6.96 -5.05 14.05
C ALA A 81 -6.84 -4.26 12.75
N VAL A 82 -6.44 -4.87 11.61
CA VAL A 82 -6.15 -4.15 10.35
C VAL A 82 -7.29 -3.24 9.93
N ALA A 83 -8.50 -3.77 9.75
CA ALA A 83 -9.64 -2.99 9.29
C ALA A 83 -10.05 -1.90 10.30
N PHE A 84 -9.99 -2.20 11.60
CA PHE A 84 -10.31 -1.25 12.66
C PHE A 84 -9.34 -0.06 12.69
N ILE A 85 -8.08 -0.30 12.39
CA ILE A 85 -7.05 0.74 12.39
C ILE A 85 -7.04 1.49 11.07
N GLU A 86 -7.12 0.79 9.94
CA GLU A 86 -7.10 1.41 8.60
C GLU A 86 -8.26 2.37 8.41
N PHE A 87 -9.48 1.87 8.62
CA PHE A 87 -10.73 2.59 8.33
C PHE A 87 -11.29 3.38 9.51
N GLY A 88 -10.75 3.17 10.72
CA GLY A 88 -11.34 3.72 11.94
C GLY A 88 -12.57 2.93 12.41
N THR A 89 -13.19 3.36 13.48
CA THR A 89 -14.37 2.70 14.08
C THR A 89 -15.35 3.70 14.69
N GLY A 90 -16.60 3.30 14.76
CA GLY A 90 -17.68 4.04 15.40
C GLY A 90 -18.19 5.21 14.53
N ASP A 91 -19.38 5.68 14.87
CA ASP A 91 -20.11 6.71 14.12
C ASP A 91 -19.29 8.01 13.93
N ARG A 92 -18.48 8.36 14.93
CA ARG A 92 -17.65 9.56 14.90
C ARG A 92 -16.48 9.50 13.92
N TYR A 93 -15.88 8.31 13.72
CA TYR A 93 -14.59 8.20 13.03
C TYR A 93 -14.59 7.25 11.83
N GLY A 94 -15.51 6.28 11.80
CA GLY A 94 -15.52 5.24 10.77
C GLY A 94 -15.86 5.73 9.34
N HIS A 95 -16.26 6.98 9.20
CA HIS A 95 -16.49 7.64 7.89
C HIS A 95 -15.28 8.45 7.40
N GLY A 96 -14.16 8.43 8.12
CA GLY A 96 -13.01 9.30 7.84
C GLY A 96 -12.00 8.77 6.83
N HIS A 97 -12.16 7.56 6.30
CA HIS A 97 -11.23 7.02 5.33
C HIS A 97 -11.56 7.52 3.91
N PRO A 98 -10.55 7.95 3.10
CA PRO A 98 -10.78 8.50 1.76
C PRO A 98 -11.44 7.54 0.76
N GLN A 99 -11.36 6.24 1.00
CA GLN A 99 -11.91 5.19 0.12
C GLN A 99 -13.17 4.53 0.71
N ASN A 100 -13.90 5.20 1.59
CA ASN A 100 -15.13 4.65 2.16
C ASN A 100 -16.20 4.34 1.09
N ASP A 101 -16.24 5.10 0.01
CA ASP A 101 -17.17 4.86 -1.10
C ASP A 101 -16.87 3.55 -1.85
N GLU A 102 -15.62 3.11 -1.83
CA GLU A 102 -15.17 1.89 -2.52
C GLU A 102 -15.16 0.66 -1.61
N PHE A 103 -14.64 0.82 -0.39
CA PHE A 103 -14.40 -0.31 0.53
C PHE A 103 -15.35 -0.35 1.71
N GLY A 104 -16.25 0.61 1.83
CA GLY A 104 -17.17 0.74 2.94
C GLY A 104 -16.59 1.52 4.13
N VAL A 105 -17.47 1.79 5.08
CA VAL A 105 -17.14 2.50 6.31
C VAL A 105 -16.40 1.58 7.28
N GLY A 106 -15.74 2.17 8.28
CA GLY A 106 -15.00 1.42 9.29
C GLY A 106 -15.87 0.41 10.04
N PRO A 107 -15.29 -0.72 10.50
CA PRO A 107 -16.04 -1.75 11.21
C PRO A 107 -16.81 -1.20 12.41
N GLY A 108 -18.06 -1.62 12.56
CA GLY A 108 -18.94 -1.15 13.63
C GLY A 108 -19.44 0.28 13.49
N THR A 109 -19.26 0.87 12.33
CA THR A 109 -19.79 2.18 11.96
C THR A 109 -21.15 2.02 11.29
N TRP A 110 -22.08 2.90 11.62
CA TRP A 110 -23.37 2.94 10.95
C TRP A 110 -23.22 3.32 9.48
N SER A 111 -23.97 2.68 8.60
CA SER A 111 -24.12 3.06 7.19
C SER A 111 -25.57 2.83 6.77
N ASP A 112 -26.12 3.76 6.00
CA ASP A 112 -27.42 3.61 5.33
C ASP A 112 -27.37 2.53 4.24
N ASN A 113 -26.18 2.19 3.75
CA ASN A 113 -25.97 1.08 2.83
C ASN A 113 -25.60 -0.19 3.62
N PRO A 114 -26.49 -1.20 3.69
CA PRO A 114 -26.25 -2.42 4.44
C PRO A 114 -25.07 -3.25 3.91
N ASP A 115 -24.66 -3.02 2.66
CA ASP A 115 -23.55 -3.73 2.04
C ASP A 115 -22.16 -3.13 2.43
N LEU A 116 -22.13 -1.88 2.93
CA LEU A 116 -20.92 -1.13 3.22
C LEU A 116 -20.62 -0.98 4.71
N GLY A 117 -21.54 -1.33 5.58
CA GLY A 117 -21.32 -1.17 7.02
C GLY A 117 -22.20 -2.10 7.84
N GLY A 118 -21.69 -2.49 9.00
CA GLY A 118 -22.43 -3.31 9.96
C GLY A 118 -23.11 -2.45 11.01
N LYS A 119 -24.38 -2.76 11.31
CA LYS A 119 -25.00 -2.30 12.55
C LYS A 119 -24.30 -3.03 13.70
N GLY A 120 -23.51 -2.29 14.50
CA GLY A 120 -22.89 -2.84 15.68
C GLY A 120 -23.35 -2.09 16.92
N LEU A 121 -22.94 -2.57 18.07
CA LEU A 121 -23.10 -1.83 19.33
C LEU A 121 -22.36 -0.48 19.33
N TRP A 122 -21.66 -0.17 18.23
CA TRP A 122 -20.69 0.91 18.11
C TRP A 122 -21.15 2.06 17.22
N ASP A 123 -22.40 2.02 16.76
CA ASP A 123 -23.09 3.09 16.04
C ASP A 123 -23.73 4.14 16.95
N ASN A 124 -23.52 4.04 18.28
CA ASN A 124 -24.05 5.00 19.23
C ASN A 124 -23.25 6.31 19.14
N PRO A 125 -23.88 7.45 18.77
CA PRO A 125 -23.20 8.74 18.67
C PRO A 125 -22.65 9.23 20.02
N ASN A 126 -23.17 8.71 21.14
CA ASN A 126 -22.66 8.97 22.49
C ASN A 126 -21.50 8.07 22.89
N GLY A 127 -21.04 7.20 22.00
CA GLY A 127 -19.98 6.25 22.28
C GLY A 127 -20.44 5.03 23.08
N TRP A 128 -19.49 4.22 23.51
CA TRP A 128 -19.72 3.00 24.27
C TRP A 128 -18.62 2.74 25.30
N TYR A 129 -18.87 1.79 26.19
CA TYR A 129 -17.89 1.37 27.18
C TYR A 129 -17.25 0.04 26.78
N TYR A 130 -15.93 -0.03 26.85
CA TYR A 130 -15.23 -1.32 26.78
C TYR A 130 -15.48 -2.16 28.04
N ALA A 131 -15.21 -3.46 27.95
CA ALA A 131 -15.38 -4.40 29.06
C ALA A 131 -14.63 -3.98 30.33
N HIS A 132 -13.64 -3.10 30.24
CA HIS A 132 -12.87 -2.56 31.35
C HIS A 132 -13.36 -1.17 31.81
N GLY A 133 -14.56 -0.76 31.43
CA GLY A 133 -15.18 0.48 31.91
C GLY A 133 -14.66 1.78 31.24
N LYS A 134 -13.76 1.70 30.28
CA LYS A 134 -13.29 2.88 29.56
C LYS A 134 -14.29 3.29 28.49
N HIS A 135 -14.72 4.55 28.52
CA HIS A 135 -15.59 5.12 27.50
C HIS A 135 -14.82 5.46 26.21
N THR A 136 -15.43 5.25 25.06
CA THR A 136 -14.86 5.55 23.74
C THR A 136 -15.93 6.00 22.76
N PHE A 137 -15.52 6.77 21.76
CA PHE A 137 -16.31 7.13 20.58
C PHE A 137 -15.83 6.39 19.31
N GLY A 138 -14.95 5.42 19.46
CA GLY A 138 -14.24 4.75 18.38
C GLY A 138 -12.79 5.22 18.25
N ASN A 139 -12.18 4.82 17.15
CA ASN A 139 -10.78 5.15 16.84
C ASN A 139 -10.72 5.85 15.46
N PRO A 140 -9.93 6.93 15.34
CA PRO A 140 -9.73 7.56 14.04
C PRO A 140 -9.05 6.59 13.05
N PRO A 141 -9.34 6.71 11.74
CA PRO A 141 -8.66 5.92 10.72
C PRO A 141 -7.18 6.31 10.66
N ALA A 142 -6.29 5.33 10.67
CA ALA A 142 -4.86 5.58 10.49
C ALA A 142 -4.49 5.75 9.02
N GLN A 143 -5.31 5.28 8.09
CA GLN A 143 -5.10 5.37 6.63
C GLN A 143 -3.71 4.87 6.22
N ALA A 144 -3.24 3.80 6.86
CA ALA A 144 -1.86 3.34 6.77
C ALA A 144 -1.52 2.79 5.37
N MET A 145 -2.41 1.99 4.81
CA MET A 145 -2.25 1.46 3.46
C MET A 145 -2.51 2.54 2.41
N TRP A 146 -3.48 3.41 2.64
CA TRP A 146 -3.71 4.57 1.79
C TRP A 146 -2.49 5.50 1.74
N GLY A 147 -1.93 5.87 2.89
CA GLY A 147 -0.72 6.68 2.98
C GLY A 147 0.49 6.02 2.29
N ALA A 148 0.61 4.70 2.34
CA ALA A 148 1.63 3.96 1.63
C ALA A 148 1.49 4.11 0.10
N VAL A 149 0.27 4.04 -0.43
CA VAL A 149 0.00 4.26 -1.87
C VAL A 149 0.39 5.68 -2.27
N GLN A 150 -0.01 6.70 -1.51
CA GLN A 150 0.33 8.09 -1.77
C GLN A 150 1.86 8.30 -1.77
N ALA A 151 2.56 7.79 -0.77
CA ALA A 151 4.02 7.90 -0.69
C ALA A 151 4.74 7.23 -1.87
N MET A 152 4.25 6.06 -2.30
CA MET A 152 4.81 5.39 -3.49
C MET A 152 4.56 6.20 -4.77
N GLN A 153 3.39 6.81 -4.94
CA GLN A 153 3.07 7.64 -6.10
C GLN A 153 3.93 8.90 -6.14
N GLU A 154 4.10 9.57 -5.01
CA GLU A 154 4.92 10.77 -4.89
C GLU A 154 6.41 10.50 -5.21
N GLN A 155 6.94 9.38 -4.75
CA GLN A 155 8.36 9.03 -4.91
C GLN A 155 8.67 8.25 -6.19
N LEU A 156 7.66 7.81 -6.94
CA LEU A 156 7.82 6.94 -8.11
C LEU A 156 8.84 7.49 -9.12
N THR A 157 8.69 8.76 -9.48
CA THR A 157 9.53 9.38 -10.52
C THR A 157 10.99 9.49 -10.08
N ASP A 158 11.23 9.84 -8.83
CA ASP A 158 12.58 10.04 -8.31
C ASP A 158 13.30 8.70 -8.13
N ILE A 159 12.62 7.71 -7.55
CA ILE A 159 13.15 6.35 -7.44
C ILE A 159 13.43 5.75 -8.84
N ALA A 160 12.53 5.97 -9.81
CA ALA A 160 12.76 5.50 -11.17
C ALA A 160 13.99 6.16 -11.81
N ARG A 161 14.16 7.48 -11.66
CA ARG A 161 15.36 8.18 -12.15
C ARG A 161 16.64 7.63 -11.53
N GLU A 162 16.65 7.39 -10.23
CA GLU A 162 17.81 6.80 -9.54
C GLU A 162 18.12 5.40 -10.08
N VAL A 163 17.13 4.54 -10.17
CA VAL A 163 17.29 3.14 -10.61
C VAL A 163 17.80 3.07 -12.05
N PHE A 164 17.26 3.87 -12.96
CA PHE A 164 17.62 3.82 -14.38
C PHE A 164 18.81 4.73 -14.77
N ARG A 165 19.31 5.56 -13.84
CA ARG A 165 20.50 6.39 -14.08
C ARG A 165 21.80 5.59 -14.01
N ASN A 166 21.83 4.53 -13.21
CA ASN A 166 22.95 3.62 -13.00
C ASN A 166 22.74 2.32 -13.79
#